data_4130fcc562aeb5b44945b2aa049a6005
#
_entry.id   4130fcc562aeb5b44945b2aa049a6005
#
_cell.length_a   1.000
_cell.length_b   1.000
_cell.length_c   1.000
_cell.angle_alpha   90.00
_cell.angle_beta   90.00
_cell.angle_gamma   90.00
#
_symmetry.space_group_name_H-M   'P 1'
#
loop_
_entity.id
_entity.type
_entity.pdbx_description
1 polymer ?
#
loop_
_entity_poly.entity_id
_entity_poly.type
_entity_poly.pdbx_seq_one_letter_code
_entity_poly.pdbx_strand_id
1 'polypeptide(L)'
;MALSDLPADELARLESQLDAEYDALADKGLALDLTRGKPSPEQLDLSERLLSLPGEGDHTAGKTDVRNYGGGAGLPELRSIIAELLGVETDRVIAQDNASLSIMYDLLTFSMLFGTPDSQRAWKDEPVLRWLCPVPGYDRHFNITEALGIEMIPVPLGPTGPDMDEVERLVSNDPSIKGMWCVPIFANPTGAVYDDHTVSRLARMATAAPDFRIVWDNAYVVHTLTEDFPKVPDVDTLAAEAGHPNRFWQVCSTSKITFAGAGVSFFSASRANLDWYLGHTSVRSIGPNKVNQLAHARFFGDADGVRAHMLRHREVIAPKFEAAAAALAHRLGEYDVARWTRPEGGYFIDLEVVDGTATETVRLAKEAGVALTPAGSAYPYGKDPEDRHIRLAPTLPPLAEVETAMDVVGLCALLAACRGALAD
;
A
#
# COMPACT_ATOMS: atom_id res chain seq x y z
N MET A 1 1.69 33.79 -3.52
CA MET A 1 3.03 34.36 -3.95
C MET A 1 4.04 33.28 -3.65
N ALA A 2 4.87 32.91 -4.63
CA ALA A 2 5.86 31.86 -4.35
C ALA A 2 6.87 32.35 -3.29
N LEU A 3 7.34 31.44 -2.44
CA LEU A 3 8.34 31.77 -1.40
C LEU A 3 9.61 32.35 -2.06
N SER A 4 9.99 31.86 -3.24
CA SER A 4 11.12 32.30 -4.05
C SER A 4 11.01 33.76 -4.55
N ASP A 5 9.79 34.33 -4.54
CA ASP A 5 9.55 35.71 -4.99
C ASP A 5 9.71 36.72 -3.86
N LEU A 6 9.88 36.28 -2.62
CA LEU A 6 10.02 37.15 -1.46
C LEU A 6 11.41 37.79 -1.42
N PRO A 7 11.52 39.11 -1.15
CA PRO A 7 12.78 39.74 -0.83
C PRO A 7 13.44 39.10 0.41
N ALA A 8 14.78 39.07 0.44
CA ALA A 8 15.52 38.43 1.53
C ALA A 8 15.17 38.95 2.93
N ASP A 9 14.84 40.23 3.06
CA ASP A 9 14.42 40.83 4.36
C ASP A 9 12.98 40.43 4.76
N GLU A 10 12.11 40.13 3.80
CA GLU A 10 10.77 39.60 4.05
C GLU A 10 10.83 38.12 4.40
N LEU A 11 11.68 37.36 3.70
CA LEU A 11 11.93 35.95 3.98
C LEU A 11 12.52 35.73 5.38
N ALA A 12 13.50 36.57 5.79
CA ALA A 12 14.06 36.50 7.14
C ALA A 12 13.06 36.89 8.25
N ARG A 13 12.14 37.81 7.96
CA ARG A 13 11.04 38.11 8.87
C ARG A 13 10.04 36.96 8.99
N LEU A 14 9.69 36.35 7.88
CA LEU A 14 8.82 35.19 7.85
C LEU A 14 9.44 34.04 8.67
N GLU A 15 10.72 33.71 8.42
CA GLU A 15 11.44 32.67 9.18
C GLU A 15 11.37 32.96 10.68
N SER A 16 11.68 34.18 11.12
CA SER A 16 11.62 34.55 12.56
C SER A 16 10.23 34.41 13.18
N GLN A 17 9.18 34.66 12.40
CA GLN A 17 7.80 34.45 12.84
C GLN A 17 7.46 32.97 12.98
N LEU A 18 7.86 32.16 11.98
CA LEU A 18 7.65 30.71 11.98
C LEU A 18 8.45 30.04 13.09
N ASP A 19 9.68 30.49 13.38
CA ASP A 19 10.48 29.99 14.50
C ASP A 19 9.79 30.23 15.83
N ALA A 20 9.28 31.42 16.06
CA ALA A 20 8.56 31.75 17.31
C ALA A 20 7.27 30.91 17.46
N GLU A 21 6.57 30.64 16.34
CA GLU A 21 5.38 29.80 16.35
C GLU A 21 5.76 28.33 16.58
N TYR A 22 6.84 27.86 15.97
CA TYR A 22 7.38 26.53 16.14
C TYR A 22 7.77 26.27 17.61
N ASP A 23 8.51 27.18 18.22
CA ASP A 23 8.91 27.06 19.63
C ASP A 23 7.69 26.98 20.55
N ALA A 24 6.67 27.81 20.30
CA ALA A 24 5.42 27.79 21.07
C ALA A 24 4.62 26.49 20.88
N LEU A 25 4.77 25.81 19.73
CA LEU A 25 4.15 24.49 19.50
C LEU A 25 4.96 23.36 20.15
N ALA A 26 6.28 23.40 20.06
CA ALA A 26 7.17 22.43 20.69
C ALA A 26 7.00 22.39 22.22
N ASP A 27 6.81 23.56 22.83
CA ASP A 27 6.56 23.70 24.27
C ASP A 27 5.22 23.08 24.74
N LYS A 28 4.29 22.79 23.84
CA LYS A 28 3.01 22.13 24.19
C LYS A 28 3.17 20.65 24.56
N GLY A 29 4.31 20.04 24.25
CA GLY A 29 4.59 18.63 24.57
C GLY A 29 3.64 17.65 23.87
N LEU A 30 3.35 17.87 22.58
CA LEU A 30 2.50 17.00 21.79
C LEU A 30 3.10 15.59 21.67
N ALA A 31 2.25 14.56 21.49
CA ALA A 31 2.66 13.18 21.28
C ALA A 31 1.72 12.52 20.26
N LEU A 32 1.83 12.93 18.99
CA LEU A 32 0.95 12.54 17.90
C LEU A 32 1.68 11.57 16.94
N ASP A 33 1.00 10.52 16.46
CA ASP A 33 1.59 9.48 15.59
C ASP A 33 0.89 9.41 14.24
N LEU A 34 1.56 9.88 13.20
CA LEU A 34 1.16 9.77 11.79
C LEU A 34 2.03 8.77 11.01
N THR A 35 2.79 7.89 11.69
CA THR A 35 3.77 7.01 11.04
C THR A 35 3.15 5.87 10.24
N ARG A 36 1.97 5.37 10.68
CA ARG A 36 1.40 4.13 10.16
C ARG A 36 -0.07 4.25 9.80
N GLY A 37 -0.40 3.85 8.57
CA GLY A 37 -1.77 3.62 8.13
C GLY A 37 -2.37 2.39 8.81
N LYS A 38 -2.79 2.56 10.07
CA LYS A 38 -3.51 1.55 10.86
C LYS A 38 -4.98 1.94 10.97
N PRO A 39 -5.91 0.96 11.05
CA PRO A 39 -7.26 1.24 11.49
C PRO A 39 -7.26 1.89 12.88
N SER A 40 -8.07 2.93 13.05
CA SER A 40 -8.31 3.55 14.36
C SER A 40 -9.16 2.62 15.25
N PRO A 41 -9.21 2.85 16.59
CA PRO A 41 -10.11 2.12 17.46
C PRO A 41 -11.56 2.13 16.96
N GLU A 42 -12.05 3.28 16.51
CA GLU A 42 -13.43 3.41 15.96
C GLU A 42 -13.65 2.53 14.72
N GLN A 43 -12.63 2.36 13.86
CA GLN A 43 -12.71 1.43 12.73
C GLN A 43 -12.69 -0.04 13.19
N LEU A 44 -11.89 -0.37 14.21
CA LEU A 44 -11.83 -1.73 14.76
C LEU A 44 -13.16 -2.10 15.43
N ASP A 45 -13.79 -1.17 16.15
CA ASP A 45 -15.09 -1.37 16.81
C ASP A 45 -16.20 -1.72 15.80
N LEU A 46 -16.11 -1.27 14.54
CA LEU A 46 -17.02 -1.68 13.48
C LEU A 46 -17.02 -3.20 13.24
N SER A 47 -15.93 -3.86 13.58
CA SER A 47 -15.73 -5.32 13.42
C SER A 47 -15.84 -6.10 14.72
N GLU A 48 -16.22 -5.50 15.86
CA GLU A 48 -16.23 -6.13 17.19
C GLU A 48 -17.03 -7.45 17.21
N ARG A 49 -18.13 -7.52 16.47
CA ARG A 49 -18.94 -8.74 16.32
C ARG A 49 -18.09 -9.94 15.86
N LEU A 50 -17.00 -9.73 15.11
CA LEU A 50 -16.13 -10.79 14.63
C LEU A 50 -15.50 -11.58 15.77
N LEU A 51 -15.28 -10.97 16.95
CA LEU A 51 -14.72 -11.62 18.14
C LEU A 51 -15.66 -12.72 18.73
N SER A 52 -16.94 -12.69 18.38
CA SER A 52 -17.92 -13.70 18.80
C SER A 52 -18.21 -14.75 17.72
N LEU A 53 -17.50 -14.71 16.60
CA LEU A 53 -17.69 -15.62 15.46
C LEU A 53 -16.48 -16.56 15.26
N PRO A 54 -16.71 -17.76 14.74
CA PRO A 54 -18.00 -18.44 14.68
C PRO A 54 -18.47 -18.76 16.10
N GLY A 55 -19.78 -18.71 16.34
CA GLY A 55 -20.34 -19.00 17.66
C GLY A 55 -20.26 -20.48 18.04
N GLU A 56 -20.68 -20.79 19.29
CA GLU A 56 -20.75 -22.16 19.75
C GLU A 56 -21.67 -22.99 18.83
N GLY A 57 -21.16 -24.15 18.37
CA GLY A 57 -21.89 -25.03 17.44
C GLY A 57 -21.76 -24.65 15.94
N ASP A 58 -21.33 -23.42 15.59
CA ASP A 58 -21.09 -23.03 14.20
C ASP A 58 -19.63 -23.31 13.80
N HIS A 59 -19.35 -24.54 13.45
CA HIS A 59 -18.01 -24.98 13.07
C HIS A 59 -17.97 -25.73 11.74
N THR A 60 -19.03 -25.62 10.94
CA THR A 60 -19.14 -26.36 9.69
C THR A 60 -19.33 -25.41 8.50
N ALA A 61 -18.47 -25.52 7.50
CA ALA A 61 -18.57 -24.87 6.20
C ALA A 61 -18.82 -25.93 5.11
N GLY A 62 -20.04 -25.98 4.55
CA GLY A 62 -20.45 -27.07 3.67
C GLY A 62 -20.29 -28.44 4.35
N LYS A 63 -19.35 -29.29 3.85
CA LYS A 63 -19.02 -30.58 4.45
C LYS A 63 -17.77 -30.56 5.30
N THR A 64 -17.14 -29.39 5.49
CA THR A 64 -15.86 -29.23 6.17
C THR A 64 -16.10 -28.85 7.64
N ASP A 65 -15.58 -29.66 8.57
CA ASP A 65 -15.40 -29.22 9.96
C ASP A 65 -14.13 -28.35 10.02
N VAL A 66 -14.31 -27.06 10.27
CA VAL A 66 -13.22 -26.06 10.23
C VAL A 66 -12.20 -26.23 11.33
N ARG A 67 -12.51 -27.01 12.36
CA ARG A 67 -11.63 -27.30 13.51
C ARG A 67 -10.54 -28.32 13.18
N ASN A 68 -10.67 -29.04 12.06
CA ASN A 68 -9.76 -30.11 11.68
C ASN A 68 -8.76 -29.66 10.59
N TYR A 69 -7.77 -30.48 10.32
CA TYR A 69 -6.76 -30.28 9.28
C TYR A 69 -7.33 -30.26 7.86
N GLY A 70 -6.48 -29.83 6.91
CA GLY A 70 -6.78 -29.88 5.48
C GLY A 70 -7.38 -28.58 4.92
N GLY A 71 -7.75 -28.63 3.65
CA GLY A 71 -8.31 -27.47 2.93
C GLY A 71 -7.27 -26.41 2.61
N GLY A 72 -6.12 -26.79 2.02
CA GLY A 72 -4.99 -25.91 1.75
C GLY A 72 -5.34 -24.62 0.98
N ALA A 73 -6.36 -24.65 0.12
CA ALA A 73 -6.82 -23.46 -0.59
C ALA A 73 -7.69 -22.50 0.26
N GLY A 74 -8.09 -22.91 1.47
CA GLY A 74 -9.01 -22.14 2.32
C GLY A 74 -10.48 -22.44 2.03
N LEU A 75 -11.38 -21.82 2.83
CA LEU A 75 -12.81 -22.06 2.76
C LEU A 75 -13.44 -21.48 1.48
N PRO A 76 -14.21 -22.27 0.72
CA PRO A 76 -14.89 -21.80 -0.50
C PRO A 76 -15.81 -20.60 -0.24
N GLU A 77 -16.50 -20.55 0.89
CA GLU A 77 -17.43 -19.48 1.25
C GLU A 77 -16.71 -18.12 1.34
N LEU A 78 -15.55 -18.04 1.98
CA LEU A 78 -14.81 -16.80 2.08
C LEU A 78 -14.09 -16.48 0.75
N ARG A 79 -13.61 -17.51 0.06
CA ARG A 79 -12.97 -17.34 -1.26
C ARG A 79 -13.94 -16.77 -2.29
N SER A 80 -15.22 -17.18 -2.27
CA SER A 80 -16.24 -16.66 -3.21
C SER A 80 -16.54 -15.19 -2.97
N ILE A 81 -16.57 -14.73 -1.73
CA ILE A 81 -16.74 -13.30 -1.39
C ILE A 81 -15.60 -12.47 -2.00
N ILE A 82 -14.37 -12.92 -1.82
CA ILE A 82 -13.20 -12.20 -2.34
C ILE A 82 -13.09 -12.30 -3.85
N ALA A 83 -13.42 -13.45 -4.43
CA ALA A 83 -13.44 -13.64 -5.89
C ALA A 83 -14.39 -12.64 -6.57
N GLU A 84 -15.59 -12.43 -5.99
CA GLU A 84 -16.55 -11.45 -6.48
C GLU A 84 -16.00 -10.00 -6.38
N LEU A 85 -15.31 -9.65 -5.28
CA LEU A 85 -14.68 -8.33 -5.12
C LEU A 85 -13.55 -8.10 -6.12
N LEU A 86 -12.82 -9.15 -6.49
CA LEU A 86 -11.70 -9.09 -7.45
C LEU A 86 -12.16 -9.30 -8.90
N GLY A 87 -13.42 -9.68 -9.13
CA GLY A 87 -13.94 -9.98 -10.48
C GLY A 87 -13.35 -11.25 -11.10
N VAL A 88 -13.01 -12.26 -10.28
CA VAL A 88 -12.41 -13.53 -10.72
C VAL A 88 -13.25 -14.74 -10.28
N GLU A 89 -12.99 -15.91 -10.84
CA GLU A 89 -13.64 -17.13 -10.42
C GLU A 89 -13.13 -17.62 -9.05
N THR A 90 -14.02 -18.23 -8.24
CA THR A 90 -13.69 -18.69 -6.87
C THR A 90 -12.52 -19.68 -6.82
N ASP A 91 -12.36 -20.53 -7.84
CA ASP A 91 -11.26 -21.50 -7.92
C ASP A 91 -9.90 -20.85 -8.26
N ARG A 92 -9.93 -19.57 -8.65
CA ARG A 92 -8.74 -18.73 -8.87
C ARG A 92 -8.24 -18.02 -7.60
N VAL A 93 -8.92 -18.17 -6.45
CA VAL A 93 -8.56 -17.53 -5.19
C VAL A 93 -8.15 -18.57 -4.14
N ILE A 94 -7.04 -18.34 -3.46
CA ILE A 94 -6.59 -19.05 -2.27
C ILE A 94 -6.73 -18.14 -1.07
N ALA A 95 -7.20 -18.65 0.08
CA ALA A 95 -7.27 -17.94 1.35
C ALA A 95 -6.28 -18.59 2.34
N GLN A 96 -5.18 -17.91 2.64
CA GLN A 96 -4.12 -18.39 3.54
C GLN A 96 -3.52 -17.23 4.33
N ASP A 97 -2.88 -17.55 5.44
CA ASP A 97 -2.19 -16.60 6.32
C ASP A 97 -3.06 -15.43 6.83
N ASN A 98 -2.48 -14.54 7.58
CA ASN A 98 -3.19 -13.39 8.17
C ASN A 98 -2.85 -12.04 7.51
N ALA A 99 -1.86 -12.00 6.63
CA ALA A 99 -1.42 -10.79 5.96
C ALA A 99 -0.91 -11.07 4.54
N SER A 100 -1.22 -10.21 3.59
CA SER A 100 -0.73 -10.32 2.21
C SER A 100 0.80 -10.28 2.12
N LEU A 101 1.48 -9.59 3.06
CA LEU A 101 2.94 -9.59 3.16
C LEU A 101 3.53 -10.99 3.32
N SER A 102 2.88 -11.89 4.08
CA SER A 102 3.32 -13.29 4.22
C SER A 102 3.29 -14.02 2.88
N ILE A 103 2.20 -13.83 2.11
CA ILE A 103 2.08 -14.44 0.79
C ILE A 103 3.12 -13.86 -0.18
N MET A 104 3.32 -12.54 -0.19
CA MET A 104 4.32 -11.89 -1.04
C MET A 104 5.73 -12.37 -0.71
N TYR A 105 6.05 -12.51 0.58
CA TYR A 105 7.33 -13.05 1.02
C TYR A 105 7.52 -14.52 0.59
N ASP A 106 6.49 -15.35 0.73
CA ASP A 106 6.49 -16.74 0.26
C ASP A 106 6.69 -16.83 -1.26
N LEU A 107 5.96 -16.03 -2.05
CA LEU A 107 6.07 -16.00 -3.52
C LEU A 107 7.51 -15.72 -3.97
N LEU A 108 8.14 -14.68 -3.41
CA LEU A 108 9.53 -14.37 -3.74
C LEU A 108 10.50 -15.43 -3.20
N THR A 109 10.31 -15.89 -1.96
CA THR A 109 11.17 -16.93 -1.36
C THR A 109 11.10 -18.25 -2.12
N PHE A 110 9.90 -18.70 -2.52
CA PHE A 110 9.74 -19.91 -3.31
C PHE A 110 10.36 -19.75 -4.70
N SER A 111 10.24 -18.57 -5.30
CA SER A 111 10.90 -18.28 -6.58
C SER A 111 12.43 -18.27 -6.43
N MET A 112 12.96 -17.72 -5.35
CA MET A 112 14.39 -17.78 -5.04
C MET A 112 14.88 -19.22 -4.90
N LEU A 113 14.14 -20.08 -4.20
CA LEU A 113 14.58 -21.44 -3.90
C LEU A 113 14.33 -22.43 -5.03
N PHE A 114 13.23 -22.28 -5.77
CA PHE A 114 12.70 -23.30 -6.69
C PHE A 114 12.43 -22.80 -8.11
N GLY A 115 12.44 -21.48 -8.34
CA GLY A 115 11.92 -20.86 -9.56
C GLY A 115 10.40 -20.81 -9.61
N THR A 116 9.85 -20.10 -10.58
CA THR A 116 8.42 -20.07 -10.92
C THR A 116 8.08 -21.16 -11.93
N PRO A 117 6.81 -21.41 -12.27
CA PRO A 117 6.46 -22.37 -13.33
C PRO A 117 7.14 -22.12 -14.69
N ASP A 118 7.53 -20.87 -14.98
CA ASP A 118 8.17 -20.50 -16.25
C ASP A 118 9.69 -20.34 -16.13
N SER A 119 10.26 -20.57 -14.94
CA SER A 119 11.71 -20.42 -14.72
C SER A 119 12.49 -21.60 -15.26
N GLN A 120 13.62 -21.34 -15.89
CA GLN A 120 14.57 -22.37 -16.32
C GLN A 120 15.43 -22.89 -15.16
N ARG A 121 15.57 -22.09 -14.10
CA ARG A 121 16.32 -22.40 -12.87
C ARG A 121 15.76 -21.62 -11.69
N ALA A 122 16.16 -21.96 -10.48
CA ALA A 122 15.84 -21.18 -9.29
C ALA A 122 16.45 -19.78 -9.39
N TRP A 123 15.76 -18.75 -8.90
CA TRP A 123 16.24 -17.37 -9.02
C TRP A 123 17.56 -17.14 -8.26
N LYS A 124 17.81 -17.84 -7.15
CA LYS A 124 19.09 -17.80 -6.42
C LYS A 124 20.29 -18.22 -7.27
N ASP A 125 20.07 -18.94 -8.35
CA ASP A 125 21.13 -19.41 -9.26
C ASP A 125 21.33 -18.46 -10.46
N GLU A 126 20.58 -17.36 -10.52
CA GLU A 126 20.81 -16.28 -11.47
C GLU A 126 22.00 -15.42 -11.04
N PRO A 127 22.85 -14.97 -11.97
CA PRO A 127 24.05 -14.18 -11.64
C PRO A 127 23.68 -12.79 -11.06
N VAL A 128 22.58 -12.23 -11.50
CA VAL A 128 22.01 -10.96 -11.03
C VAL A 128 20.50 -11.07 -11.03
N LEU A 129 19.87 -10.53 -10.00
CA LEU A 129 18.42 -10.50 -9.86
C LEU A 129 17.98 -9.07 -9.60
N ARG A 130 17.02 -8.57 -10.39
CA ARG A 130 16.51 -7.19 -10.31
C ARG A 130 15.00 -7.17 -10.24
N TRP A 131 14.50 -6.10 -9.60
CA TRP A 131 13.08 -5.88 -9.39
C TRP A 131 12.71 -4.42 -9.58
N LEU A 132 11.67 -4.14 -10.36
CA LEU A 132 11.19 -2.78 -10.57
C LEU A 132 10.34 -2.34 -9.38
N CYS A 133 10.60 -1.14 -8.91
CA CYS A 133 9.95 -0.52 -7.75
C CYS A 133 9.35 0.83 -8.16
N PRO A 134 8.06 0.91 -8.47
CA PRO A 134 7.40 2.21 -8.64
C PRO A 134 7.54 3.06 -7.38
N VAL A 135 7.97 4.33 -7.56
CA VAL A 135 8.26 5.26 -6.49
C VAL A 135 7.57 6.62 -6.70
N PRO A 136 7.12 7.27 -5.62
CA PRO A 136 7.12 6.78 -4.23
C PRO A 136 6.22 5.56 -4.03
N GLY A 137 6.62 4.60 -3.19
CA GLY A 137 5.96 3.31 -3.06
C GLY A 137 5.92 2.76 -1.63
N TYR A 138 5.47 1.52 -1.47
CA TYR A 138 5.29 0.89 -0.17
C TYR A 138 6.59 0.29 0.37
N ASP A 139 7.09 0.84 1.46
CA ASP A 139 8.34 0.47 2.13
C ASP A 139 8.48 -1.03 2.43
N ARG A 140 7.39 -1.73 2.76
CA ARG A 140 7.43 -3.17 3.06
C ARG A 140 7.71 -4.04 1.83
N HIS A 141 7.28 -3.62 0.65
CA HIS A 141 7.67 -4.26 -0.61
C HIS A 141 9.19 -4.19 -0.80
N PHE A 142 9.76 -3.00 -0.61
CA PHE A 142 11.20 -2.79 -0.73
C PHE A 142 11.99 -3.60 0.30
N ASN A 143 11.49 -3.66 1.55
CA ASN A 143 12.13 -4.45 2.60
C ASN A 143 12.17 -5.95 2.28
N ILE A 144 11.11 -6.51 1.66
CA ILE A 144 11.12 -7.92 1.20
C ILE A 144 12.20 -8.11 0.14
N THR A 145 12.25 -7.23 -0.85
CA THR A 145 13.20 -7.28 -1.97
C THR A 145 14.64 -7.19 -1.47
N GLU A 146 14.92 -6.22 -0.59
CA GLU A 146 16.23 -6.02 0.03
C GLU A 146 16.66 -7.21 0.87
N ALA A 147 15.77 -7.74 1.72
CA ALA A 147 16.05 -8.89 2.58
C ALA A 147 16.41 -10.16 1.80
N LEU A 148 15.91 -10.30 0.58
CA LEU A 148 16.23 -11.41 -0.32
C LEU A 148 17.43 -11.13 -1.24
N GLY A 149 18.10 -9.99 -1.08
CA GLY A 149 19.28 -9.63 -1.87
C GLY A 149 18.99 -9.30 -3.33
N ILE A 150 17.77 -8.90 -3.65
CA ILE A 150 17.34 -8.53 -5.00
C ILE A 150 17.64 -7.04 -5.21
N GLU A 151 18.34 -6.68 -6.29
CA GLU A 151 18.60 -5.28 -6.65
C GLU A 151 17.30 -4.58 -7.04
N MET A 152 17.06 -3.40 -6.46
CA MET A 152 15.86 -2.61 -6.74
C MET A 152 16.16 -1.50 -7.73
N ILE A 153 15.32 -1.40 -8.76
CA ILE A 153 15.35 -0.32 -9.75
C ILE A 153 14.12 0.57 -9.53
N PRO A 154 14.29 1.82 -9.07
CA PRO A 154 13.17 2.73 -8.94
C PRO A 154 12.63 3.13 -10.33
N VAL A 155 11.31 3.27 -10.46
CA VAL A 155 10.61 3.75 -11.65
C VAL A 155 9.61 4.82 -11.21
N PRO A 156 9.51 5.97 -11.87
CA PRO A 156 8.57 7.02 -11.49
C PRO A 156 7.11 6.51 -11.48
N LEU A 157 6.36 6.86 -10.44
CA LEU A 157 4.92 6.58 -10.31
C LEU A 157 4.12 7.86 -10.51
N GLY A 158 3.36 7.92 -11.58
CA GLY A 158 2.41 9.00 -11.85
C GLY A 158 1.01 8.71 -11.27
N PRO A 159 0.06 9.63 -11.46
CA PRO A 159 -1.30 9.51 -10.93
C PRO A 159 -2.11 8.33 -11.53
N THR A 160 -1.75 7.84 -12.70
CA THR A 160 -2.44 6.74 -13.42
C THR A 160 -1.59 5.48 -13.55
N GLY A 161 -0.47 5.41 -12.82
CA GLY A 161 0.42 4.25 -12.78
C GLY A 161 1.89 4.62 -13.05
N PRO A 162 2.78 3.60 -13.13
CA PRO A 162 4.20 3.81 -13.36
C PRO A 162 4.48 4.37 -14.76
N ASP A 163 5.65 5.01 -14.93
CA ASP A 163 6.14 5.40 -16.25
C ASP A 163 6.35 4.14 -17.12
N MET A 164 5.36 3.86 -17.95
CA MET A 164 5.33 2.64 -18.75
C MET A 164 6.36 2.64 -19.88
N ASP A 165 6.81 3.81 -20.35
CA ASP A 165 7.87 3.87 -21.37
C ASP A 165 9.20 3.41 -20.76
N GLU A 166 9.47 3.83 -19.53
CA GLU A 166 10.65 3.38 -18.80
C GLU A 166 10.54 1.90 -18.38
N VAL A 167 9.37 1.47 -17.89
CA VAL A 167 9.12 0.05 -17.53
C VAL A 167 9.40 -0.86 -18.74
N GLU A 168 8.75 -0.60 -19.87
CA GLU A 168 8.89 -1.42 -21.08
C GLU A 168 10.33 -1.41 -21.62
N ARG A 169 10.98 -0.26 -21.61
CA ARG A 169 12.38 -0.12 -22.01
C ARG A 169 13.32 -1.01 -21.16
N LEU A 170 13.09 -1.04 -19.86
CA LEU A 170 13.89 -1.85 -18.93
C LEU A 170 13.63 -3.35 -19.11
N VAL A 171 12.37 -3.78 -19.02
CA VAL A 171 12.04 -5.21 -19.00
C VAL A 171 12.22 -5.91 -20.34
N SER A 172 12.15 -5.18 -21.47
CA SER A 172 12.34 -5.77 -22.78
C SER A 172 13.80 -6.12 -23.11
N ASN A 173 14.76 -5.52 -22.40
CA ASN A 173 16.18 -5.62 -22.72
C ASN A 173 17.00 -6.34 -21.63
N ASP A 174 16.49 -6.46 -20.41
CA ASP A 174 17.24 -7.03 -19.29
C ASP A 174 16.55 -8.28 -18.70
N PRO A 175 17.05 -9.51 -18.97
CA PRO A 175 16.48 -10.73 -18.44
C PRO A 175 16.73 -10.94 -16.93
N SER A 176 17.57 -10.12 -16.31
CA SER A 176 17.78 -10.13 -14.85
C SER A 176 16.61 -9.50 -14.09
N ILE A 177 15.76 -8.69 -14.75
CA ILE A 177 14.58 -8.09 -14.15
C ILE A 177 13.47 -9.15 -14.13
N LYS A 178 13.21 -9.71 -12.94
CA LYS A 178 12.27 -10.81 -12.74
C LYS A 178 10.88 -10.38 -12.32
N GLY A 179 10.68 -9.11 -12.00
CA GLY A 179 9.35 -8.63 -11.69
C GLY A 179 9.28 -7.17 -11.24
N MET A 180 8.07 -6.79 -10.83
CA MET A 180 7.79 -5.47 -10.28
C MET A 180 6.69 -5.50 -9.22
N TRP A 181 6.72 -4.52 -8.34
CA TRP A 181 5.66 -4.24 -7.38
C TRP A 181 4.62 -3.32 -8.01
N CYS A 182 3.34 -3.60 -7.80
CA CYS A 182 2.24 -2.70 -8.19
C CYS A 182 1.21 -2.63 -7.06
N VAL A 183 0.80 -1.42 -6.69
CA VAL A 183 -0.38 -1.14 -5.87
C VAL A 183 -1.36 -0.37 -6.75
N PRO A 184 -2.24 -1.05 -7.50
CA PRO A 184 -2.94 -0.44 -8.62
C PRO A 184 -4.10 0.47 -8.23
N ILE A 185 -4.63 0.31 -7.03
CA ILE A 185 -5.79 1.04 -6.53
C ILE A 185 -5.38 1.74 -5.24
N PHE A 186 -5.47 3.07 -5.23
CA PHE A 186 -5.11 3.93 -4.11
C PHE A 186 -3.69 3.65 -3.58
N ALA A 187 -2.71 3.71 -4.49
CA ALA A 187 -1.31 3.39 -4.22
C ALA A 187 -0.77 4.09 -2.95
N ASN A 188 0.03 3.37 -2.17
CA ASN A 188 0.70 3.87 -0.99
C ASN A 188 2.08 4.45 -1.37
N PRO A 189 2.35 5.77 -1.14
CA PRO A 189 1.51 6.75 -0.43
C PRO A 189 0.65 7.66 -1.33
N THR A 190 0.78 7.61 -2.65
CA THR A 190 0.30 8.64 -3.58
C THR A 190 -1.23 8.69 -3.76
N GLY A 191 -1.93 7.59 -3.46
CA GLY A 191 -3.35 7.45 -3.79
C GLY A 191 -3.63 7.21 -5.29
N ALA A 192 -2.61 6.99 -6.11
CA ALA A 192 -2.75 6.74 -7.54
C ALA A 192 -3.64 5.54 -7.84
N VAL A 193 -4.41 5.63 -8.92
CA VAL A 193 -5.23 4.55 -9.46
C VAL A 193 -4.82 4.30 -10.90
N TYR A 194 -4.38 3.07 -11.20
CA TYR A 194 -3.91 2.72 -12.52
C TYR A 194 -5.07 2.73 -13.53
N ASP A 195 -4.89 3.43 -14.63
CA ASP A 195 -5.89 3.49 -15.69
C ASP A 195 -5.87 2.26 -16.61
N ASP A 196 -6.93 2.09 -17.41
CA ASP A 196 -7.07 0.95 -18.34
C ASP A 196 -5.91 0.89 -19.36
N HIS A 197 -5.30 2.05 -19.71
CA HIS A 197 -4.15 2.11 -20.61
C HIS A 197 -2.91 1.50 -19.97
N THR A 198 -2.56 1.93 -18.77
CA THR A 198 -1.43 1.40 -17.98
C THR A 198 -1.60 -0.08 -17.72
N VAL A 199 -2.79 -0.51 -17.29
CA VAL A 199 -3.09 -1.93 -17.04
C VAL A 199 -2.92 -2.77 -18.31
N SER A 200 -3.41 -2.29 -19.45
CA SER A 200 -3.25 -2.97 -20.75
C SER A 200 -1.78 -3.09 -21.15
N ARG A 201 -0.97 -2.05 -20.96
CA ARG A 201 0.48 -2.09 -21.24
C ARG A 201 1.19 -3.10 -20.36
N LEU A 202 0.95 -3.09 -19.04
CA LEU A 202 1.51 -4.07 -18.11
C LEU A 202 1.17 -5.53 -18.49
N ALA A 203 -0.06 -5.78 -18.91
CA ALA A 203 -0.49 -7.11 -19.34
C ALA A 203 0.18 -7.57 -20.64
N ARG A 204 0.42 -6.65 -21.59
CA ARG A 204 0.84 -6.95 -22.96
C ARG A 204 2.33 -6.75 -23.23
N MET A 205 3.06 -6.01 -22.40
CA MET A 205 4.47 -5.69 -22.63
C MET A 205 5.32 -6.94 -22.81
N ALA A 206 6.28 -6.85 -23.76
CA ALA A 206 7.28 -7.87 -23.94
C ALA A 206 8.34 -7.80 -22.81
N THR A 207 8.76 -8.96 -22.31
CA THR A 207 9.81 -9.05 -21.27
C THR A 207 10.93 -9.99 -21.73
N ALA A 208 12.18 -9.61 -21.47
CA ALA A 208 13.34 -10.45 -21.76
C ALA A 208 13.39 -11.67 -20.83
N ALA A 209 12.88 -11.56 -19.61
CA ALA A 209 12.72 -12.67 -18.68
C ALA A 209 11.41 -13.41 -18.96
N PRO A 210 11.42 -14.71 -19.31
CA PRO A 210 10.20 -15.47 -19.55
C PRO A 210 9.38 -15.70 -18.28
N ASP A 211 10.03 -15.63 -17.14
CA ASP A 211 9.50 -15.83 -15.79
C ASP A 211 9.23 -14.51 -15.04
N PHE A 212 9.07 -13.40 -15.77
CA PHE A 212 8.72 -12.10 -15.20
C PHE A 212 7.35 -12.12 -14.51
N ARG A 213 7.27 -11.53 -13.32
CA ARG A 213 6.05 -11.47 -12.50
C ARG A 213 5.73 -10.05 -12.06
N ILE A 214 4.44 -9.74 -12.02
CA ILE A 214 3.92 -8.52 -11.42
C ILE A 214 3.18 -8.91 -10.13
N VAL A 215 3.69 -8.46 -8.99
CA VAL A 215 2.94 -8.56 -7.73
C VAL A 215 1.93 -7.42 -7.71
N TRP A 216 0.67 -7.80 -7.78
CA TRP A 216 -0.49 -6.91 -7.89
C TRP A 216 -1.18 -6.83 -6.52
N ASP A 217 -0.72 -5.88 -5.68
CA ASP A 217 -1.19 -5.74 -4.30
C ASP A 217 -2.48 -4.92 -4.26
N ASN A 218 -3.60 -5.61 -4.20
CA ASN A 218 -4.95 -5.06 -4.07
C ASN A 218 -5.27 -4.69 -2.61
N ALA A 219 -4.34 -4.03 -1.90
CA ALA A 219 -4.48 -3.68 -0.49
C ALA A 219 -5.69 -2.78 -0.19
N TYR A 220 -6.15 -2.01 -1.18
CA TYR A 220 -7.15 -0.96 -1.00
C TYR A 220 -8.36 -1.09 -1.93
N VAL A 221 -8.61 -2.25 -2.51
CA VAL A 221 -9.67 -2.48 -3.51
C VAL A 221 -11.09 -2.04 -3.07
N VAL A 222 -11.34 -2.00 -1.76
CA VAL A 222 -12.63 -1.58 -1.17
C VAL A 222 -12.50 -0.37 -0.22
N HIS A 223 -11.36 0.33 -0.23
CA HIS A 223 -11.07 1.40 0.73
C HIS A 223 -11.36 2.78 0.13
N THR A 224 -12.58 3.00 -0.31
CA THR A 224 -13.01 4.29 -0.87
C THR A 224 -13.21 5.36 0.20
N LEU A 225 -12.91 6.62 -0.15
CA LEU A 225 -13.28 7.82 0.60
C LEU A 225 -14.51 8.51 -0.02
N THR A 226 -14.97 8.04 -1.18
CA THR A 226 -16.17 8.49 -1.89
C THR A 226 -17.34 7.52 -1.69
N GLU A 227 -18.43 7.69 -2.42
CA GLU A 227 -19.55 6.73 -2.42
C GLU A 227 -19.33 5.57 -3.39
N ASP A 228 -18.46 5.78 -4.38
CA ASP A 228 -18.17 4.81 -5.43
C ASP A 228 -16.97 3.95 -5.08
N PHE A 229 -17.04 2.67 -5.46
CA PHE A 229 -15.90 1.77 -5.39
C PHE A 229 -15.13 1.79 -6.71
N PRO A 230 -13.78 1.70 -6.66
CA PRO A 230 -12.98 1.65 -7.87
C PRO A 230 -13.28 0.37 -8.67
N LYS A 231 -13.16 0.48 -10.00
CA LYS A 231 -13.20 -0.68 -10.88
C LYS A 231 -11.95 -1.53 -10.67
N VAL A 232 -12.14 -2.82 -10.45
CA VAL A 232 -11.03 -3.79 -10.41
C VAL A 232 -10.79 -4.32 -11.82
N PRO A 233 -9.59 -4.14 -12.41
CA PRO A 233 -9.31 -4.65 -13.75
C PRO A 233 -9.09 -6.17 -13.74
N ASP A 234 -9.62 -6.87 -14.74
CA ASP A 234 -9.33 -8.30 -14.96
C ASP A 234 -7.96 -8.47 -15.66
N VAL A 235 -6.91 -8.34 -14.85
CA VAL A 235 -5.52 -8.42 -15.34
C VAL A 235 -5.13 -9.81 -15.83
N ASP A 236 -5.74 -10.86 -15.29
CA ASP A 236 -5.45 -12.23 -15.66
C ASP A 236 -5.95 -12.56 -17.06
N THR A 237 -7.18 -12.12 -17.40
CA THR A 237 -7.72 -12.29 -18.76
C THR A 237 -6.90 -11.48 -19.76
N LEU A 238 -6.59 -10.20 -19.46
CA LEU A 238 -5.78 -9.36 -20.32
C LEU A 238 -4.40 -9.97 -20.60
N ALA A 239 -3.74 -10.50 -19.57
CA ALA A 239 -2.43 -11.14 -19.71
C ALA A 239 -2.51 -12.46 -20.48
N ALA A 240 -3.53 -13.28 -20.25
CA ALA A 240 -3.73 -14.54 -20.97
C ALA A 240 -3.97 -14.31 -22.46
N GLU A 241 -4.81 -13.32 -22.83
CA GLU A 241 -5.03 -12.91 -24.22
C GLU A 241 -3.74 -12.40 -24.90
N ALA A 242 -2.84 -11.79 -24.14
CA ALA A 242 -1.54 -11.34 -24.61
C ALA A 242 -0.48 -12.45 -24.68
N GLY A 243 -0.81 -13.68 -24.29
CA GLY A 243 0.12 -14.83 -24.28
C GLY A 243 0.98 -14.93 -23.01
N HIS A 244 0.63 -14.19 -21.95
CA HIS A 244 1.36 -14.13 -20.68
C HIS A 244 0.51 -14.58 -19.49
N PRO A 245 -0.11 -15.78 -19.50
CA PRO A 245 -1.12 -16.18 -18.51
C PRO A 245 -0.61 -16.22 -17.06
N ASN A 246 0.69 -16.32 -16.86
CA ASN A 246 1.30 -16.44 -15.53
C ASN A 246 1.85 -15.11 -14.98
N ARG A 247 1.61 -13.98 -15.66
CA ARG A 247 2.26 -12.69 -15.37
C ARG A 247 1.91 -12.11 -14.02
N PHE A 248 0.64 -12.20 -13.60
CA PHE A 248 0.16 -11.53 -12.39
C PHE A 248 0.08 -12.47 -11.18
N TRP A 249 0.50 -11.94 -10.05
CA TRP A 249 0.28 -12.46 -8.70
C TRP A 249 -0.55 -11.46 -7.93
N GLN A 250 -1.85 -11.65 -7.89
CA GLN A 250 -2.76 -10.74 -7.20
C GLN A 250 -2.86 -11.13 -5.72
N VAL A 251 -2.67 -10.17 -4.83
CA VAL A 251 -2.80 -10.37 -3.38
C VAL A 251 -3.72 -9.33 -2.78
N CYS A 252 -4.45 -9.71 -1.73
CA CYS A 252 -5.22 -8.79 -0.89
C CYS A 252 -5.36 -9.37 0.51
N SER A 253 -5.94 -8.60 1.45
CA SER A 253 -6.19 -9.08 2.81
C SER A 253 -7.32 -8.31 3.48
N THR A 254 -7.86 -8.89 4.56
CA THR A 254 -8.83 -8.22 5.43
C THR A 254 -8.16 -7.35 6.51
N SER A 255 -6.83 -7.18 6.49
CA SER A 255 -6.07 -6.51 7.55
C SER A 255 -6.53 -5.08 7.85
N LYS A 256 -7.06 -4.36 6.87
CA LYS A 256 -7.60 -3.00 7.02
C LYS A 256 -9.13 -2.96 6.87
N ILE A 257 -9.76 -4.12 6.70
CA ILE A 257 -11.22 -4.28 6.59
C ILE A 257 -11.79 -4.66 7.95
N THR A 258 -11.12 -5.60 8.66
CA THR A 258 -11.51 -6.07 9.99
C THR A 258 -10.38 -5.80 10.98
N PHE A 259 -9.70 -6.86 11.45
CA PHE A 259 -8.61 -6.76 12.42
C PHE A 259 -7.27 -7.05 11.77
N ALA A 260 -6.35 -6.09 11.81
CA ALA A 260 -4.99 -6.30 11.31
C ALA A 260 -4.25 -7.45 12.04
N GLY A 261 -4.56 -7.66 13.34
CA GLY A 261 -3.97 -8.73 14.15
C GLY A 261 -4.57 -10.12 13.90
N ALA A 262 -5.74 -10.21 13.25
CA ALA A 262 -6.47 -11.44 12.99
C ALA A 262 -7.09 -11.45 11.59
N GLY A 263 -6.42 -10.86 10.61
CA GLY A 263 -6.88 -10.84 9.23
C GLY A 263 -6.81 -12.20 8.54
N VAL A 264 -7.30 -12.23 7.30
CA VAL A 264 -7.09 -13.31 6.34
C VAL A 264 -6.54 -12.70 5.08
N SER A 265 -5.55 -13.35 4.46
CA SER A 265 -4.99 -12.91 3.19
C SER A 265 -5.33 -13.87 2.05
N PHE A 266 -5.26 -13.34 0.83
CA PHE A 266 -5.70 -14.03 -0.36
C PHE A 266 -4.68 -13.88 -1.47
N PHE A 267 -4.58 -14.95 -2.27
CA PHE A 267 -3.77 -14.99 -3.47
C PHE A 267 -4.63 -15.44 -4.66
N SER A 268 -4.62 -14.65 -5.73
CA SER A 268 -5.26 -14.99 -7.00
C SER A 268 -4.25 -14.92 -8.14
N ALA A 269 -4.28 -15.92 -9.01
CA ALA A 269 -3.36 -16.02 -10.13
C ALA A 269 -3.84 -17.07 -11.17
N SER A 270 -3.03 -17.32 -12.20
CA SER A 270 -3.22 -18.45 -13.13
C SER A 270 -3.23 -19.79 -12.40
N ARG A 271 -3.88 -20.78 -12.98
CA ARG A 271 -3.90 -22.13 -12.42
C ARG A 271 -2.50 -22.69 -12.17
N ALA A 272 -1.57 -22.46 -13.08
CA ALA A 272 -0.19 -22.90 -12.94
C ALA A 272 0.51 -22.27 -11.72
N ASN A 273 0.32 -20.95 -11.50
CA ASN A 273 0.84 -20.27 -10.33
C ASN A 273 0.18 -20.74 -9.02
N LEU A 274 -1.14 -21.01 -9.04
CA LEU A 274 -1.85 -21.51 -7.85
C LEU A 274 -1.39 -22.90 -7.47
N ASP A 275 -1.27 -23.80 -8.43
CA ASP A 275 -0.81 -25.18 -8.18
C ASP A 275 0.64 -25.21 -7.69
N TRP A 276 1.51 -24.37 -8.27
CA TRP A 276 2.87 -24.17 -7.83
C TRP A 276 2.94 -23.65 -6.38
N TYR A 277 2.17 -22.60 -6.06
CA TYR A 277 2.13 -22.03 -4.72
C TYR A 277 1.62 -23.04 -3.68
N LEU A 278 0.50 -23.74 -3.98
CA LEU A 278 -0.07 -24.76 -3.11
C LEU A 278 0.88 -25.95 -2.91
N GLY A 279 1.64 -26.32 -3.94
CA GLY A 279 2.66 -27.36 -3.85
C GLY A 279 3.71 -27.02 -2.77
N HIS A 280 4.21 -25.79 -2.75
CA HIS A 280 5.19 -25.35 -1.77
C HIS A 280 4.58 -25.10 -0.37
N THR A 281 3.42 -24.48 -0.30
CA THR A 281 2.77 -24.21 1.00
C THR A 281 2.29 -25.50 1.68
N SER A 282 2.00 -26.57 0.95
CA SER A 282 1.62 -27.88 1.52
C SER A 282 2.72 -28.52 2.38
N VAL A 283 3.98 -28.16 2.13
CA VAL A 283 5.12 -28.58 2.96
C VAL A 283 5.24 -27.71 4.22
N ARG A 284 4.85 -26.43 4.11
CA ARG A 284 4.91 -25.46 5.20
C ARG A 284 3.77 -25.65 6.21
N SER A 285 2.56 -26.00 5.77
CA SER A 285 1.37 -26.12 6.58
C SER A 285 0.38 -27.14 6.01
N ILE A 286 -0.30 -27.90 6.90
CA ILE A 286 -1.37 -28.83 6.48
C ILE A 286 -2.64 -28.07 6.03
N GLY A 287 -2.80 -26.83 6.44
CA GLY A 287 -3.91 -25.97 6.04
C GLY A 287 -3.97 -24.67 6.83
N PRO A 288 -4.77 -23.70 6.34
CA PRO A 288 -4.92 -22.39 6.95
C PRO A 288 -5.82 -22.43 8.19
N ASN A 289 -5.89 -21.30 8.92
CA ASN A 289 -6.82 -21.08 10.02
C ASN A 289 -8.27 -20.94 9.51
N LYS A 290 -8.95 -22.08 9.31
CA LYS A 290 -10.32 -22.11 8.80
C LYS A 290 -11.37 -21.61 9.81
N VAL A 291 -11.08 -21.62 11.10
CA VAL A 291 -11.98 -21.04 12.12
C VAL A 291 -12.09 -19.52 11.87
N ASN A 292 -10.96 -18.85 11.70
CA ASN A 292 -10.95 -17.42 11.40
C ASN A 292 -11.56 -17.11 10.03
N GLN A 293 -11.34 -17.97 9.04
CA GLN A 293 -11.97 -17.81 7.72
C GLN A 293 -13.50 -17.94 7.79
N LEU A 294 -14.01 -18.90 8.59
CA LEU A 294 -15.45 -19.05 8.80
C LEU A 294 -16.03 -17.84 9.53
N ALA A 295 -15.33 -17.32 10.54
CA ALA A 295 -15.72 -16.10 11.23
C ALA A 295 -15.90 -14.92 10.27
N HIS A 296 -14.94 -14.71 9.37
CA HIS A 296 -15.04 -13.66 8.35
C HIS A 296 -16.18 -13.91 7.34
N ALA A 297 -16.36 -15.14 6.87
CA ALA A 297 -17.49 -15.48 5.99
C ALA A 297 -18.85 -15.21 6.65
N ARG A 298 -19.00 -15.56 7.94
CA ARG A 298 -20.22 -15.27 8.73
C ARG A 298 -20.40 -13.77 9.01
N PHE A 299 -19.29 -13.05 9.15
CA PHE A 299 -19.29 -11.62 9.42
C PHE A 299 -19.79 -10.83 8.21
N PHE A 300 -19.23 -11.11 7.04
CA PHE A 300 -19.55 -10.40 5.79
C PHE A 300 -20.87 -10.88 5.16
N GLY A 301 -21.11 -12.18 5.15
CA GLY A 301 -22.20 -12.82 4.42
C GLY A 301 -21.88 -12.96 2.92
N ASP A 302 -21.63 -11.86 2.23
CA ASP A 302 -21.34 -11.76 0.80
C ASP A 302 -20.42 -10.55 0.49
N ALA A 303 -20.16 -10.29 -0.79
CA ALA A 303 -19.35 -9.15 -1.22
C ALA A 303 -20.00 -7.79 -0.94
N ASP A 304 -21.33 -7.72 -1.03
CA ASP A 304 -22.07 -6.50 -0.68
C ASP A 304 -21.99 -6.19 0.82
N GLY A 305 -21.96 -7.22 1.66
CA GLY A 305 -21.67 -7.06 3.09
C GLY A 305 -20.29 -6.48 3.34
N VAL A 306 -19.27 -6.84 2.55
CA VAL A 306 -17.94 -6.19 2.62
C VAL A 306 -18.03 -4.72 2.20
N ARG A 307 -18.70 -4.44 1.08
CA ARG A 307 -18.87 -3.06 0.59
C ARG A 307 -19.61 -2.18 1.61
N ALA A 308 -20.72 -2.68 2.15
CA ALA A 308 -21.48 -1.97 3.19
C ALA A 308 -20.64 -1.71 4.46
N HIS A 309 -19.82 -2.68 4.86
CA HIS A 309 -18.90 -2.51 5.98
C HIS A 309 -17.85 -1.41 5.69
N MET A 310 -17.29 -1.38 4.48
CA MET A 310 -16.29 -0.37 4.10
C MET A 310 -16.87 1.04 3.94
N LEU A 311 -18.15 1.19 3.59
CA LEU A 311 -18.81 2.51 3.64
C LEU A 311 -18.90 3.04 5.08
N ARG A 312 -19.07 2.18 6.09
CA ARG A 312 -18.99 2.61 7.50
C ARG A 312 -17.57 3.01 7.89
N HIS A 313 -16.53 2.33 7.38
CA HIS A 313 -15.13 2.79 7.54
C HIS A 313 -14.92 4.16 6.93
N ARG A 314 -15.46 4.42 5.73
CA ARG A 314 -15.41 5.73 5.06
C ARG A 314 -15.95 6.84 5.97
N GLU A 315 -17.10 6.63 6.62
CA GLU A 315 -17.71 7.61 7.54
C GLU A 315 -16.75 8.04 8.66
N VAL A 316 -15.85 7.14 9.09
CA VAL A 316 -14.85 7.42 10.12
C VAL A 316 -13.63 8.14 9.55
N ILE A 317 -13.15 7.74 8.36
CA ILE A 317 -11.85 8.21 7.87
C ILE A 317 -11.92 9.38 6.89
N ALA A 318 -12.98 9.53 6.09
CA ALA A 318 -13.08 10.61 5.11
C ALA A 318 -12.96 12.01 5.76
N PRO A 319 -13.62 12.30 6.91
CA PRO A 319 -13.44 13.60 7.59
C PRO A 319 -11.99 13.88 7.99
N LYS A 320 -11.20 12.85 8.31
CA LYS A 320 -9.78 13.00 8.68
C LYS A 320 -8.92 13.41 7.47
N PHE A 321 -9.24 12.89 6.28
CA PHE A 321 -8.57 13.29 5.03
C PHE A 321 -8.94 14.73 4.62
N GLU A 322 -10.21 15.11 4.79
CA GLU A 322 -10.67 16.47 4.54
C GLU A 322 -9.97 17.48 5.48
N ALA A 323 -9.90 17.16 6.77
CA ALA A 323 -9.22 17.96 7.77
C ALA A 323 -7.72 18.09 7.48
N ALA A 324 -7.07 16.98 7.11
CA ALA A 324 -5.66 17.00 6.73
C ALA A 324 -5.40 17.90 5.53
N ALA A 325 -6.20 17.77 4.47
CA ALA A 325 -6.05 18.60 3.27
C ALA A 325 -6.33 20.08 3.55
N ALA A 326 -7.30 20.38 4.43
CA ALA A 326 -7.62 21.77 4.82
C ALA A 326 -6.50 22.41 5.64
N ALA A 327 -5.91 21.69 6.59
CA ALA A 327 -4.80 22.18 7.43
C ALA A 327 -3.55 22.46 6.55
N LEU A 328 -3.18 21.54 5.66
CA LEU A 328 -2.08 21.75 4.73
C LEU A 328 -2.34 22.94 3.80
N ALA A 329 -3.57 23.08 3.27
CA ALA A 329 -3.93 24.22 2.44
C ALA A 329 -3.84 25.56 3.18
N HIS A 330 -4.24 25.58 4.45
CA HIS A 330 -4.16 26.77 5.29
C HIS A 330 -2.71 27.22 5.49
N ARG A 331 -1.79 26.28 5.73
CA ARG A 331 -0.38 26.60 6.02
C ARG A 331 0.47 26.84 4.78
N LEU A 332 0.25 26.08 3.72
CA LEU A 332 1.17 26.00 2.58
C LEU A 332 0.62 26.65 1.31
N GLY A 333 -0.71 26.84 1.25
CA GLY A 333 -1.39 27.23 0.00
C GLY A 333 -0.99 28.61 -0.58
N GLU A 334 -0.41 29.50 0.23
CA GLU A 334 0.00 30.83 -0.23
C GLU A 334 1.44 30.87 -0.78
N TYR A 335 2.30 29.86 -0.46
CA TYR A 335 3.75 29.97 -0.62
C TYR A 335 4.33 29.11 -1.76
N ASP A 336 3.54 28.25 -2.40
CA ASP A 336 3.96 27.30 -3.45
C ASP A 336 5.21 26.47 -3.08
N VAL A 337 5.30 26.06 -1.81
CA VAL A 337 6.42 25.28 -1.25
C VAL A 337 6.12 23.80 -1.10
N ALA A 338 4.90 23.39 -1.38
CA ALA A 338 4.52 22.00 -1.29
C ALA A 338 3.29 21.67 -2.14
N ARG A 339 3.18 20.40 -2.50
CA ARG A 339 1.98 19.79 -3.12
C ARG A 339 1.60 18.57 -2.31
N TRP A 340 0.34 18.22 -2.32
CA TRP A 340 -0.12 17.00 -1.66
C TRP A 340 -1.24 16.35 -2.45
N THR A 341 -1.30 15.04 -2.35
CA THR A 341 -2.34 14.26 -3.02
C THR A 341 -3.68 14.42 -2.31
N ARG A 342 -4.76 14.32 -3.09
CA ARG A 342 -6.14 14.25 -2.59
C ARG A 342 -6.76 12.94 -3.06
N PRO A 343 -6.44 11.83 -2.38
CA PRO A 343 -6.86 10.51 -2.81
C PRO A 343 -8.37 10.31 -2.66
N GLU A 344 -8.96 9.56 -3.59
CA GLU A 344 -10.36 9.12 -3.50
C GLU A 344 -10.51 7.84 -2.65
N GLY A 345 -9.41 7.32 -2.10
CA GLY A 345 -9.39 6.13 -1.26
C GLY A 345 -8.00 5.82 -0.70
N GLY A 346 -7.89 4.70 0.00
CA GLY A 346 -6.65 4.30 0.65
C GLY A 346 -6.47 4.92 2.03
N TYR A 347 -5.22 4.94 2.52
CA TYR A 347 -4.89 5.30 3.91
C TYR A 347 -3.87 6.42 4.03
N PHE A 348 -3.40 6.99 2.92
CA PHE A 348 -2.26 7.90 2.91
C PHE A 348 -2.48 9.14 2.06
N ILE A 349 -1.74 10.17 2.42
CA ILE A 349 -1.50 11.37 1.62
C ILE A 349 0.00 11.43 1.36
N ASP A 350 0.40 11.67 0.13
CA ASP A 350 1.78 12.00 -0.21
C ASP A 350 1.93 13.52 -0.18
N LEU A 351 2.83 14.01 0.67
CA LEU A 351 3.22 15.41 0.75
C LEU A 351 4.58 15.58 0.07
N GLU A 352 4.58 16.28 -1.05
CA GLU A 352 5.78 16.65 -1.79
C GLU A 352 6.18 18.07 -1.39
N VAL A 353 7.34 18.22 -0.74
CA VAL A 353 7.91 19.49 -0.29
C VAL A 353 9.02 19.96 -1.24
N VAL A 354 9.61 21.12 -0.98
CA VAL A 354 10.77 21.62 -1.74
C VAL A 354 11.92 20.62 -1.67
N ASP A 355 12.64 20.45 -2.76
CA ASP A 355 13.80 19.55 -2.86
C ASP A 355 14.80 19.80 -1.72
N GLY A 356 15.27 18.71 -1.09
CA GLY A 356 16.21 18.76 0.01
C GLY A 356 15.62 19.11 1.37
N THR A 357 14.27 19.23 1.49
CA THR A 357 13.66 19.69 2.75
C THR A 357 12.81 18.65 3.49
N ALA A 358 12.57 17.46 2.91
CA ALA A 358 11.74 16.45 3.56
C ALA A 358 12.38 15.93 4.86
N THR A 359 13.69 15.67 4.86
CA THR A 359 14.43 15.22 6.05
C THR A 359 14.34 16.24 7.18
N GLU A 360 14.53 17.53 6.89
CA GLU A 360 14.42 18.60 7.87
C GLU A 360 12.97 18.76 8.37
N THR A 361 11.99 18.71 7.47
CA THR A 361 10.57 18.75 7.84
C THR A 361 10.20 17.63 8.82
N VAL A 362 10.63 16.40 8.56
CA VAL A 362 10.38 15.24 9.43
C VAL A 362 11.09 15.40 10.78
N ARG A 363 12.30 15.93 10.78
CA ARG A 363 13.06 16.23 12.02
C ARG A 363 12.33 17.25 12.89
N LEU A 364 11.95 18.38 12.31
CA LEU A 364 11.21 19.45 12.99
C LEU A 364 9.87 18.93 13.54
N ALA A 365 9.09 18.20 12.72
CA ALA A 365 7.82 17.63 13.17
C ALA A 365 8.01 16.70 14.38
N LYS A 366 9.04 15.84 14.35
CA LYS A 366 9.35 14.96 15.47
C LYS A 366 9.71 15.71 16.75
N GLU A 367 10.50 16.77 16.66
CA GLU A 367 10.89 17.61 17.81
C GLU A 367 9.69 18.37 18.37
N ALA A 368 8.74 18.79 17.51
CA ALA A 368 7.46 19.38 17.93
C ALA A 368 6.43 18.34 18.42
N GLY A 369 6.82 17.05 18.53
CA GLY A 369 5.97 15.98 19.07
C GLY A 369 5.03 15.31 18.06
N VAL A 370 5.29 15.45 16.76
CA VAL A 370 4.56 14.73 15.69
C VAL A 370 5.47 13.72 15.03
N ALA A 371 5.22 12.43 15.26
CA ALA A 371 5.97 11.35 14.66
C ALA A 371 5.49 11.10 13.23
N LEU A 372 6.42 11.18 12.27
CA LEU A 372 6.23 10.84 10.87
C LEU A 372 7.08 9.62 10.49
N THR A 373 6.72 8.96 9.38
CA THR A 373 7.60 7.97 8.77
C THR A 373 8.90 8.67 8.33
N PRO A 374 10.09 8.04 8.49
CA PRO A 374 11.34 8.67 8.05
C PRO A 374 11.29 9.11 6.58
N ALA A 375 11.85 10.26 6.27
CA ALA A 375 12.01 10.72 4.89
C ALA A 375 12.77 9.66 4.07
N GLY A 376 12.43 9.53 2.79
CA GLY A 376 12.99 8.52 1.91
C GLY A 376 12.40 7.12 2.05
N SER A 377 11.59 6.82 3.07
CA SER A 377 11.02 5.48 3.28
C SER A 377 10.13 4.99 2.13
N ALA A 378 9.59 5.89 1.32
CA ALA A 378 8.81 5.57 0.14
C ALA A 378 9.67 5.21 -1.10
N TYR A 379 10.98 5.04 -0.90
CA TYR A 379 11.97 4.71 -1.95
C TYR A 379 12.80 3.50 -1.56
N PRO A 380 13.31 2.71 -2.54
CA PRO A 380 14.28 1.65 -2.31
C PRO A 380 15.48 2.12 -1.48
N TYR A 381 15.90 1.28 -0.54
CA TYR A 381 17.01 1.55 0.38
C TYR A 381 16.83 2.79 1.27
N GLY A 382 15.60 3.31 1.38
CA GLY A 382 15.30 4.52 2.15
C GLY A 382 15.89 5.80 1.56
N LYS A 383 16.11 5.85 0.24
CA LYS A 383 16.80 6.96 -0.43
C LYS A 383 15.88 7.60 -1.46
N ASP A 384 15.25 8.71 -1.09
CA ASP A 384 14.64 9.65 -2.02
C ASP A 384 15.75 10.57 -2.58
N PRO A 385 16.06 10.52 -3.90
CA PRO A 385 17.16 11.31 -4.48
C PRO A 385 16.97 12.82 -4.34
N GLU A 386 15.73 13.27 -4.27
CA GLU A 386 15.36 14.69 -4.21
C GLU A 386 14.99 15.13 -2.80
N ASP A 387 14.92 14.18 -1.83
CA ASP A 387 14.53 14.44 -0.44
C ASP A 387 13.28 15.31 -0.32
N ARG A 388 12.20 14.90 -1.02
CA ARG A 388 10.96 15.69 -1.16
C ARG A 388 9.68 15.02 -0.67
N HIS A 389 9.62 13.67 -0.62
CA HIS A 389 8.39 12.95 -0.34
C HIS A 389 8.23 12.59 1.14
N ILE A 390 7.08 12.94 1.69
CA ILE A 390 6.69 12.63 3.08
C ILE A 390 5.33 11.93 3.06
N ARG A 391 5.30 10.70 3.57
CA ARG A 391 4.06 9.93 3.71
C ARG A 391 3.31 10.33 4.99
N LEU A 392 2.06 10.78 4.85
CA LEU A 392 1.17 11.13 5.95
C LEU A 392 0.08 10.07 6.09
N ALA A 393 -0.17 9.60 7.33
CA ALA A 393 -1.16 8.57 7.65
C ALA A 393 -2.23 9.10 8.63
N PRO A 394 -3.28 9.79 8.15
CA PRO A 394 -4.26 10.42 9.03
C PRO A 394 -5.28 9.46 9.65
N THR A 395 -5.23 8.16 9.32
CA THR A 395 -6.30 7.22 9.66
C THR A 395 -6.34 6.83 11.14
N LEU A 396 -5.19 6.71 11.82
CA LEU A 396 -5.10 6.22 13.20
C LEU A 396 -5.57 7.25 14.24
N PRO A 397 -5.10 8.53 14.24
CA PRO A 397 -5.45 9.47 15.30
C PRO A 397 -6.93 9.89 15.25
N PRO A 398 -7.51 10.34 16.38
CA PRO A 398 -8.78 11.05 16.38
C PRO A 398 -8.75 12.30 15.50
N LEU A 399 -9.92 12.74 15.00
CA LEU A 399 -10.02 13.87 14.07
C LEU A 399 -9.32 15.14 14.58
N ALA A 400 -9.54 15.52 15.84
CA ALA A 400 -8.92 16.71 16.44
C ALA A 400 -7.39 16.63 16.53
N GLU A 401 -6.84 15.43 16.68
CA GLU A 401 -5.39 15.19 16.65
C GLU A 401 -4.85 15.26 15.22
N VAL A 402 -5.60 14.80 14.21
CA VAL A 402 -5.22 14.95 12.81
C VAL A 402 -5.11 16.41 12.42
N GLU A 403 -6.09 17.25 12.78
CA GLU A 403 -6.05 18.70 12.54
C GLU A 403 -4.79 19.35 13.13
N THR A 404 -4.51 19.06 14.42
CA THR A 404 -3.33 19.57 15.10
C THR A 404 -2.03 19.09 14.48
N ALA A 405 -1.94 17.79 14.18
CA ALA A 405 -0.72 17.20 13.60
C ALA A 405 -0.41 17.75 12.20
N MET A 406 -1.43 17.92 11.37
CA MET A 406 -1.26 18.48 10.03
C MET A 406 -0.90 19.95 10.02
N ASP A 407 -1.42 20.73 10.98
CA ASP A 407 -1.02 22.13 11.18
C ASP A 407 0.48 22.22 11.54
N VAL A 408 0.95 21.37 12.46
CA VAL A 408 2.39 21.27 12.80
C VAL A 408 3.23 20.83 11.60
N VAL A 409 2.80 19.82 10.86
CA VAL A 409 3.52 19.35 9.64
C VAL A 409 3.62 20.48 8.62
N GLY A 410 2.53 21.20 8.37
CA GLY A 410 2.52 22.34 7.46
C GLY A 410 3.47 23.45 7.90
N LEU A 411 3.48 23.80 9.19
CA LEU A 411 4.44 24.75 9.74
C LEU A 411 5.89 24.30 9.56
N CYS A 412 6.19 23.04 9.85
CA CYS A 412 7.54 22.49 9.71
C CYS A 412 8.02 22.49 8.25
N ALA A 413 7.12 22.15 7.32
CA ALA A 413 7.43 22.19 5.89
C ALA A 413 7.73 23.62 5.39
N LEU A 414 6.91 24.58 5.80
CA LEU A 414 7.13 26.00 5.47
C LEU A 414 8.44 26.53 6.09
N LEU A 415 8.71 26.22 7.34
CA LEU A 415 9.95 26.62 8.03
C LEU A 415 11.18 26.01 7.39
N ALA A 416 11.14 24.71 7.04
CA ALA A 416 12.24 24.04 6.33
C ALA A 416 12.49 24.69 4.97
N ALA A 417 11.45 25.01 4.21
CA ALA A 417 11.56 25.70 2.93
C ALA A 417 12.15 27.12 3.07
N CYS A 418 11.72 27.89 4.09
CA CYS A 418 12.29 29.21 4.37
C CYS A 418 13.79 29.16 4.68
N ARG A 419 14.19 28.21 5.53
CA ARG A 419 15.61 28.01 5.89
C ARG A 419 16.45 27.58 4.70
N GLY A 420 15.91 26.70 3.83
CA GLY A 420 16.57 26.33 2.58
C GLY A 420 16.80 27.54 1.67
N ALA A 421 15.76 28.33 1.43
CA ALA A 421 15.82 29.51 0.57
C ALA A 421 16.75 30.65 1.11
N LEU A 422 17.02 30.69 2.41
CA LEU A 422 17.97 31.64 3.01
C LEU A 422 19.42 31.15 2.97
N ALA A 423 19.63 29.84 2.78
CA ALA A 423 20.95 29.23 2.72
C ALA A 423 21.57 29.27 1.32
N ASP A 424 20.72 29.40 0.25
CA ASP A 424 21.11 29.55 -1.16
C ASP A 424 21.44 31.02 -1.51
#